data_37e270739702d0e683725524fe2432b8
#
_entry.id   37e270739702d0e683725524fe2432b8
#
_cell.length_a   1.000
_cell.length_b   1.000
_cell.length_c   1.000
_cell.angle_alpha   90.00
_cell.angle_beta   90.00
_cell.angle_gamma   90.00
#
_symmetry.space_group_name_H-M   'P 1'
#
loop_
_entity.id
_entity.type
_entity.pdbx_description
1 polymer ?
#
loop_
_entity_poly.entity_id
_entity_poly.type
_entity_poly.pdbx_seq_one_letter_code
_entity_poly.pdbx_strand_id
1 'polypeptide(L)'
;MIEVKHITKSFEGRAVLKDINAVFENGKTNLIIGRSGSGKTVLIKNIIGLMRPDHGEILYDGRDLISMNKNELNMLRREMGMLFQGSALFDSMTVLENVMFPLDMFSRDSFKERKKRAEFCLERVNLSDAEHLYPSEISGGMMKRAAIARAIALNPQYLFCDEPNSGLDPKTSLLIDDLIHDITVEYNMTTVINTHDMNSVMNIGENIIFIKEGVKEWQGTKEQVITSNNKALNDFIFASDLARKVKEVEMQHGSASRRAT
;
A
#
# COMPACT_ATOMS: atom_id res chain seq x y z
N MET A 1 -9.60 6.18 -8.21
CA MET A 1 -9.50 4.79 -8.73
C MET A 1 -8.30 4.67 -9.65
N ILE A 2 -7.55 3.56 -9.60
CA ILE A 2 -6.43 3.30 -10.51
C ILE A 2 -6.75 2.05 -11.32
N GLU A 3 -6.65 2.14 -12.66
CA GLU A 3 -6.82 1.00 -13.55
C GLU A 3 -5.49 0.69 -14.25
N VAL A 4 -5.14 -0.57 -14.26
CA VAL A 4 -3.95 -1.12 -14.94
C VAL A 4 -4.43 -2.04 -16.03
N LYS A 5 -4.06 -1.76 -17.29
CA LYS A 5 -4.52 -2.50 -18.47
C LYS A 5 -3.33 -3.00 -19.28
N HIS A 6 -3.26 -4.31 -19.44
CA HIS A 6 -2.29 -5.01 -20.28
C HIS A 6 -0.82 -4.67 -19.98
N ILE A 7 -0.47 -4.42 -18.69
CA ILE A 7 0.88 -4.04 -18.32
C ILE A 7 1.86 -5.20 -18.50
N THR A 8 2.88 -4.94 -19.31
CA THR A 8 4.03 -5.83 -19.48
C THR A 8 5.32 -5.11 -19.11
N LYS A 9 6.27 -5.83 -18.51
CA LYS A 9 7.62 -5.33 -18.22
C LYS A 9 8.64 -6.44 -18.28
N SER A 10 9.71 -6.18 -19.03
CA SER A 10 10.85 -7.09 -19.15
C SER A 10 12.16 -6.41 -18.78
N PHE A 11 13.12 -7.18 -18.33
CA PHE A 11 14.50 -6.76 -18.10
C PHE A 11 15.42 -7.79 -18.77
N GLU A 12 16.36 -7.32 -19.60
CA GLU A 12 17.34 -8.18 -20.27
C GLU A 12 16.70 -9.39 -20.97
N GLY A 13 15.56 -9.18 -21.61
CA GLY A 13 14.80 -10.24 -22.32
C GLY A 13 13.97 -11.16 -21.42
N ARG A 14 14.02 -11.01 -20.08
CA ARG A 14 13.19 -11.77 -19.14
C ARG A 14 11.94 -11.00 -18.77
N ALA A 15 10.76 -11.54 -19.10
CA ALA A 15 9.49 -10.95 -18.73
C ALA A 15 9.25 -11.09 -17.21
N VAL A 16 9.05 -9.94 -16.53
CA VAL A 16 8.75 -9.84 -15.09
C VAL A 16 7.28 -9.57 -14.84
N LEU A 17 6.63 -8.75 -15.68
CA LEU A 17 5.17 -8.59 -15.70
C LEU A 17 4.64 -9.04 -17.05
N LYS A 18 3.58 -9.84 -17.05
CA LYS A 18 3.01 -10.52 -18.20
C LYS A 18 1.52 -10.25 -18.26
N ASP A 19 1.13 -9.21 -19.01
CA ASP A 19 -0.28 -8.85 -19.24
C ASP A 19 -1.11 -8.65 -17.96
N ILE A 20 -0.62 -7.81 -17.03
CA ILE A 20 -1.31 -7.51 -15.79
C ILE A 20 -2.50 -6.59 -16.07
N ASN A 21 -3.69 -7.03 -15.63
CA ASN A 21 -4.93 -6.27 -15.64
C ASN A 21 -5.48 -6.20 -14.21
N ALA A 22 -5.64 -4.99 -13.64
CA ALA A 22 -6.10 -4.81 -12.27
C ALA A 22 -6.82 -3.48 -12.08
N VAL A 23 -7.75 -3.45 -11.12
CA VAL A 23 -8.42 -2.23 -10.68
C VAL A 23 -8.17 -2.06 -9.18
N PHE A 24 -7.72 -0.88 -8.79
CA PHE A 24 -7.54 -0.46 -7.40
C PHE A 24 -8.65 0.55 -7.07
N GLU A 25 -9.51 0.16 -6.15
CA GLU A 25 -10.75 0.87 -5.85
C GLU A 25 -10.53 2.03 -4.88
N ASN A 26 -11.29 3.11 -5.03
CA ASN A 26 -11.31 4.23 -4.09
C ASN A 26 -11.88 3.82 -2.73
N GLY A 27 -11.41 4.49 -1.68
CA GLY A 27 -11.88 4.29 -0.31
C GLY A 27 -11.56 2.90 0.25
N LYS A 28 -10.70 2.12 -0.45
CA LYS A 28 -10.34 0.76 -0.07
C LYS A 28 -8.85 0.55 0.07
N THR A 29 -8.49 -0.39 0.93
CA THR A 29 -7.16 -0.98 0.99
C THR A 29 -7.05 -2.08 -0.08
N ASN A 30 -6.28 -1.77 -1.13
CA ASN A 30 -6.02 -2.70 -2.22
C ASN A 30 -4.66 -3.35 -2.00
N LEU A 31 -4.61 -4.66 -1.82
CA LEU A 31 -3.39 -5.40 -1.54
C LEU A 31 -2.85 -6.10 -2.79
N ILE A 32 -1.56 -5.94 -3.05
CA ILE A 32 -0.82 -6.74 -4.03
C ILE A 32 -0.01 -7.77 -3.25
N ILE A 33 -0.35 -9.04 -3.40
CA ILE A 33 0.28 -10.14 -2.68
C ILE A 33 0.98 -11.12 -3.62
N GLY A 34 1.92 -11.88 -3.08
CA GLY A 34 2.68 -12.89 -3.82
C GLY A 34 4.07 -13.12 -3.25
N ARG A 35 4.74 -14.18 -3.71
CA ARG A 35 6.10 -14.51 -3.25
C ARG A 35 7.10 -13.40 -3.60
N SER A 36 8.24 -13.37 -2.88
CA SER A 36 9.37 -12.53 -3.27
C SER A 36 9.78 -12.85 -4.72
N GLY A 37 10.06 -11.80 -5.52
CA GLY A 37 10.40 -11.95 -6.92
C GLY A 37 9.21 -12.20 -7.88
N SER A 38 7.96 -12.20 -7.42
CA SER A 38 6.78 -12.40 -8.29
C SER A 38 6.43 -11.21 -9.19
N GLY A 39 7.08 -10.04 -9.01
CA GLY A 39 6.85 -8.83 -9.80
C GLY A 39 6.11 -7.70 -9.09
N LYS A 40 5.69 -7.87 -7.82
CA LYS A 40 4.91 -6.87 -7.05
C LYS A 40 5.53 -5.48 -7.02
N THR A 41 6.79 -5.38 -6.58
CA THR A 41 7.53 -4.10 -6.52
C THR A 41 7.71 -3.47 -7.90
N VAL A 42 7.89 -4.29 -8.95
CA VAL A 42 7.96 -3.80 -10.33
C VAL A 42 6.60 -3.22 -10.75
N LEU A 43 5.50 -3.89 -10.41
CA LEU A 43 4.14 -3.38 -10.69
C LEU A 43 3.90 -2.04 -9.98
N ILE A 44 4.18 -1.94 -8.68
CA ILE A 44 4.05 -0.66 -7.95
C ILE A 44 4.90 0.43 -8.60
N LYS A 45 6.17 0.15 -8.94
CA LYS A 45 7.05 1.13 -9.61
C LYS A 45 6.51 1.60 -10.96
N ASN A 46 5.80 0.75 -11.69
CA ASN A 46 5.10 1.15 -12.92
C ASN A 46 3.91 2.04 -12.58
N ILE A 47 3.08 1.64 -11.60
CA ILE A 47 1.89 2.39 -11.20
C ILE A 47 2.26 3.82 -10.75
N ILE A 48 3.26 3.99 -9.89
CA ILE A 48 3.67 5.33 -9.41
C ILE A 48 4.52 6.14 -10.42
N GLY A 49 4.76 5.59 -11.62
CA GLY A 49 5.52 6.27 -12.67
C GLY A 49 7.02 6.42 -12.40
N LEU A 50 7.60 5.58 -11.51
CA LEU A 50 9.05 5.46 -11.32
C LEU A 50 9.69 4.56 -12.38
N MET A 51 8.89 3.75 -13.04
CA MET A 51 9.32 2.85 -14.09
C MET A 51 8.27 2.84 -15.20
N ARG A 52 8.69 3.00 -16.45
CA ARG A 52 7.75 2.91 -17.57
C ARG A 52 7.54 1.45 -17.96
N PRO A 53 6.29 0.98 -18.11
CA PRO A 53 6.01 -0.34 -18.66
C PRO A 53 6.46 -0.43 -20.14
N ASP A 54 6.65 -1.64 -20.64
CA ASP A 54 6.98 -1.85 -22.06
C ASP A 54 5.72 -1.75 -22.92
N HIS A 55 4.56 -2.21 -22.40
CA HIS A 55 3.24 -2.08 -23.02
C HIS A 55 2.16 -1.91 -21.95
N GLY A 56 0.98 -1.43 -22.36
CA GLY A 56 -0.21 -1.26 -21.56
C GLY A 56 -0.45 0.16 -21.13
N GLU A 57 -1.50 0.38 -20.30
CA GLU A 57 -1.97 1.68 -19.84
C GLU A 57 -2.12 1.66 -18.32
N ILE A 58 -1.91 2.83 -17.69
CA ILE A 58 -2.16 3.04 -16.26
C ILE A 58 -2.99 4.31 -16.12
N LEU A 59 -4.25 4.16 -15.70
CA LEU A 59 -5.22 5.23 -15.64
C LEU A 59 -5.49 5.65 -14.19
N TYR A 60 -5.35 6.92 -13.89
CA TYR A 60 -5.69 7.58 -12.63
C TYR A 60 -6.97 8.38 -12.82
N ASP A 61 -8.11 7.85 -12.40
CA ASP A 61 -9.43 8.42 -12.67
C ASP A 61 -9.60 8.83 -14.15
N GLY A 62 -9.23 7.91 -15.06
CA GLY A 62 -9.27 8.11 -16.51
C GLY A 62 -8.08 8.88 -17.11
N ARG A 63 -7.16 9.42 -16.31
CA ARG A 63 -5.95 10.12 -16.78
C ARG A 63 -4.82 9.11 -17.02
N ASP A 64 -4.39 8.93 -18.26
CA ASP A 64 -3.32 7.97 -18.60
C ASP A 64 -1.93 8.49 -18.22
N LEU A 65 -1.32 7.85 -17.20
CA LEU A 65 0.01 8.15 -16.68
C LEU A 65 1.10 8.14 -17.76
N ILE A 66 0.98 7.24 -18.75
CA ILE A 66 2.05 7.00 -19.75
C ILE A 66 2.09 8.11 -20.80
N SER A 67 0.93 8.72 -21.08
CA SER A 67 0.78 9.83 -22.03
C SER A 67 1.01 11.20 -21.41
N MET A 68 1.09 11.31 -20.06
CA MET A 68 1.28 12.57 -19.34
C MET A 68 2.58 13.26 -19.73
N ASN A 69 2.50 14.56 -19.94
CA ASN A 69 3.68 15.42 -20.01
C ASN A 69 4.28 15.65 -18.59
N LYS A 70 5.46 16.27 -18.54
CA LYS A 70 6.20 16.49 -17.28
C LYS A 70 5.39 17.28 -16.24
N ASN A 71 4.59 18.27 -16.66
CA ASN A 71 3.80 19.10 -15.74
C ASN A 71 2.62 18.29 -15.17
N GLU A 72 1.90 17.56 -15.99
CA GLU A 72 0.81 16.67 -15.60
C GLU A 72 1.31 15.59 -14.64
N LEU A 73 2.44 14.95 -14.95
CA LEU A 73 3.06 13.96 -14.06
C LEU A 73 3.46 14.56 -12.71
N ASN A 74 4.00 15.79 -12.69
CA ASN A 74 4.34 16.47 -11.44
C ASN A 74 3.08 16.82 -10.63
N MET A 75 1.97 17.16 -11.28
CA MET A 75 0.70 17.38 -10.60
C MET A 75 0.16 16.07 -9.99
N LEU A 76 0.15 15.00 -10.77
CA LEU A 76 -0.29 13.69 -10.28
C LEU A 76 0.55 13.20 -9.09
N ARG A 77 1.89 13.42 -9.11
CA ARG A 77 2.77 13.05 -7.99
C ARG A 77 2.45 13.77 -6.68
N ARG A 78 1.87 14.98 -6.73
CA ARG A 78 1.40 15.68 -5.52
C ARG A 78 0.14 15.05 -4.93
N GLU A 79 -0.63 14.34 -5.75
CA GLU A 79 -1.81 13.58 -5.34
C GLU A 79 -1.45 12.20 -4.76
N MET A 80 -0.14 11.83 -4.75
CA MET A 80 0.37 10.54 -4.28
C MET A 80 1.13 10.69 -2.97
N GLY A 81 0.80 9.87 -1.98
CA GLY A 81 1.63 9.60 -0.81
C GLY A 81 2.37 8.28 -0.96
N MET A 82 3.60 8.19 -0.45
CA MET A 82 4.40 6.96 -0.52
C MET A 82 5.03 6.62 0.82
N LEU A 83 4.77 5.39 1.28
CA LEU A 83 5.46 4.75 2.39
C LEU A 83 6.40 3.68 1.84
N PHE A 84 7.70 3.91 1.94
CA PHE A 84 8.73 2.95 1.53
C PHE A 84 9.00 1.91 2.60
N GLN A 85 9.48 0.74 2.22
CA GLN A 85 9.82 -0.37 3.10
C GLN A 85 10.71 0.06 4.28
N GLY A 86 11.75 0.88 4.05
CA GLY A 86 12.67 1.40 5.06
C GLY A 86 12.22 2.73 5.70
N SER A 87 10.94 3.14 5.60
CA SER A 87 10.42 4.46 6.01
C SER A 87 11.03 5.64 5.23
N ALA A 88 12.29 5.57 4.85
CA ALA A 88 13.05 6.57 4.09
C ALA A 88 12.94 7.99 4.71
N LEU A 89 12.98 8.08 6.03
CA LEU A 89 13.10 9.37 6.73
C LEU A 89 14.51 9.95 6.51
N PHE A 90 14.60 11.25 6.50
CA PHE A 90 15.88 11.96 6.47
C PHE A 90 16.48 11.99 7.87
N ASP A 91 17.62 11.34 8.08
CA ASP A 91 18.27 11.22 9.39
C ASP A 91 18.73 12.57 9.95
N SER A 92 18.98 13.54 9.08
CA SER A 92 19.38 14.90 9.45
C SER A 92 18.22 15.84 9.81
N MET A 93 16.99 15.37 9.74
CA MET A 93 15.76 16.11 10.03
C MET A 93 15.04 15.49 11.21
N THR A 94 14.40 16.34 12.04
CA THR A 94 13.49 15.89 13.09
C THR A 94 12.26 15.21 12.48
N VAL A 95 11.44 14.56 13.32
CA VAL A 95 10.18 13.96 12.91
C VAL A 95 9.24 15.01 12.29
N LEU A 96 9.12 16.18 12.90
CA LEU A 96 8.31 17.29 12.36
C LEU A 96 8.84 17.76 11.00
N GLU A 97 10.15 17.99 10.88
CA GLU A 97 10.77 18.43 9.63
C GLU A 97 10.60 17.40 8.50
N ASN A 98 10.69 16.10 8.82
CA ASN A 98 10.38 15.03 7.87
C ASN A 98 8.94 15.11 7.35
N VAL A 99 7.97 15.38 8.23
CA VAL A 99 6.56 15.51 7.84
C VAL A 99 6.31 16.83 7.09
N MET A 100 7.01 17.90 7.44
CA MET A 100 6.94 19.18 6.74
C MET A 100 7.59 19.16 5.34
N PHE A 101 8.55 18.27 5.11
CA PHE A 101 9.34 18.24 3.86
C PHE A 101 8.50 18.30 2.58
N PRO A 102 7.47 17.45 2.36
CA PRO A 102 6.64 17.57 1.16
C PRO A 102 5.84 18.88 1.10
N LEU A 103 5.43 19.43 2.24
CA LEU A 103 4.76 20.73 2.30
C LEU A 103 5.70 21.87 1.90
N ASP A 104 6.94 21.83 2.36
CA ASP A 104 7.97 22.84 2.00
C ASP A 104 8.32 22.81 0.51
N MET A 105 8.28 21.62 -0.10
CA MET A 105 8.58 21.45 -1.52
C MET A 105 7.42 21.81 -2.44
N PHE A 106 6.17 21.62 -2.02
CA PHE A 106 5.04 21.61 -2.95
C PHE A 106 3.86 22.51 -2.53
N SER A 107 3.76 22.95 -1.27
CA SER A 107 2.73 23.90 -0.86
C SER A 107 3.19 25.36 -1.07
N ARG A 108 2.20 26.25 -1.25
CA ARG A 108 2.37 27.70 -1.25
C ARG A 108 1.96 28.36 0.07
N ASP A 109 1.55 27.55 1.06
CA ASP A 109 1.09 28.01 2.36
C ASP A 109 2.22 28.64 3.17
N SER A 110 1.86 29.51 4.10
CA SER A 110 2.82 30.09 5.05
C SER A 110 3.49 29.02 5.91
N PHE A 111 4.66 29.32 6.45
CA PHE A 111 5.36 28.39 7.37
C PHE A 111 4.45 27.96 8.53
N LYS A 112 3.66 28.89 9.10
CA LYS A 112 2.73 28.59 10.20
C LYS A 112 1.65 27.57 9.80
N GLU A 113 1.10 27.69 8.59
CA GLU A 113 0.08 26.78 8.07
C GLU A 113 0.67 25.41 7.78
N ARG A 114 1.86 25.34 7.14
CA ARG A 114 2.57 24.08 6.89
C ARG A 114 2.90 23.36 8.20
N LYS A 115 3.41 24.09 9.21
CA LYS A 115 3.71 23.52 10.52
C LYS A 115 2.45 22.97 11.18
N LYS A 116 1.34 23.74 11.20
CA LYS A 116 0.05 23.28 11.73
C LYS A 116 -0.45 22.01 11.02
N ARG A 117 -0.28 21.93 9.70
CA ARG A 117 -0.65 20.74 8.94
C ARG A 117 0.21 19.53 9.31
N ALA A 118 1.51 19.70 9.46
CA ALA A 118 2.42 18.63 9.88
C ALA A 118 2.13 18.14 11.30
N GLU A 119 1.89 19.06 12.24
CA GLU A 119 1.47 18.74 13.63
C GLU A 119 0.16 17.93 13.62
N PHE A 120 -0.83 18.32 12.83
CA PHE A 120 -2.06 17.55 12.64
C PHE A 120 -1.78 16.15 12.11
N CYS A 121 -0.90 15.99 11.12
CA CYS A 121 -0.54 14.66 10.60
C CYS A 121 0.15 13.80 11.67
N LEU A 122 0.99 14.39 12.52
CA LEU A 122 1.64 13.69 13.64
C LEU A 122 0.62 13.27 14.72
N GLU A 123 -0.36 14.10 15.00
CA GLU A 123 -1.46 13.76 15.91
C GLU A 123 -2.24 12.55 15.39
N ARG A 124 -2.56 12.51 14.08
CA ARG A 124 -3.28 11.40 13.44
C ARG A 124 -2.55 10.05 13.54
N VAL A 125 -1.25 10.07 13.70
CA VAL A 125 -0.43 8.85 13.86
C VAL A 125 0.06 8.64 15.30
N ASN A 126 -0.46 9.38 16.28
CA ASN A 126 -0.08 9.34 17.69
C ASN A 126 1.43 9.55 17.90
N LEU A 127 1.98 10.63 17.34
CA LEU A 127 3.39 11.03 17.46
C LEU A 127 3.59 12.49 17.85
N SER A 128 2.62 13.15 18.45
CA SER A 128 2.70 14.57 18.86
C SER A 128 3.89 14.84 19.81
N ASP A 129 4.20 13.90 20.71
CA ASP A 129 5.27 14.07 21.69
C ASP A 129 6.68 13.83 21.12
N ALA A 130 6.77 13.36 19.86
CA ALA A 130 8.03 12.98 19.21
C ALA A 130 8.46 13.97 18.10
N GLU A 131 7.80 15.08 17.95
CA GLU A 131 7.99 16.02 16.84
C GLU A 131 9.43 16.56 16.70
N HIS A 132 10.13 16.72 17.83
CA HIS A 132 11.50 17.26 17.91
C HIS A 132 12.59 16.19 17.94
N LEU A 133 12.22 14.91 18.01
CA LEU A 133 13.17 13.78 17.96
C LEU A 133 13.67 13.53 16.55
N TYR A 134 14.88 12.99 16.44
CA TYR A 134 15.45 12.53 15.20
C TYR A 134 15.09 11.03 14.93
N PRO A 135 15.16 10.55 13.68
CA PRO A 135 14.89 9.14 13.37
C PRO A 135 15.72 8.14 14.20
N SER A 136 16.94 8.49 14.57
CA SER A 136 17.81 7.67 15.43
C SER A 136 17.37 7.55 16.89
N GLU A 137 16.44 8.42 17.34
CA GLU A 137 15.96 8.49 18.71
C GLU A 137 14.58 7.83 18.91
N ILE A 138 13.98 7.31 17.81
CA ILE A 138 12.65 6.72 17.82
C ILE A 138 12.67 5.24 17.40
N SER A 139 11.65 4.49 17.84
CA SER A 139 11.52 3.07 17.50
C SER A 139 11.14 2.84 16.02
N GLY A 140 11.34 1.61 15.51
CA GLY A 140 10.95 1.24 14.14
C GLY A 140 9.47 1.47 13.85
N GLY A 141 8.57 1.18 14.81
CA GLY A 141 7.14 1.48 14.68
C GLY A 141 6.84 2.99 14.66
N MET A 142 7.57 3.81 15.45
CA MET A 142 7.47 5.26 15.38
C MET A 142 7.98 5.81 14.05
N MET A 143 9.07 5.26 13.49
CA MET A 143 9.56 5.64 12.16
C MET A 143 8.52 5.36 11.07
N LYS A 144 7.82 4.22 11.13
CA LYS A 144 6.73 3.91 10.19
C LYS A 144 5.58 4.90 10.32
N ARG A 145 5.15 5.22 11.53
CA ARG A 145 4.10 6.21 11.78
C ARG A 145 4.50 7.60 11.29
N ALA A 146 5.72 8.06 11.53
CA ALA A 146 6.24 9.33 11.01
C ALA A 146 6.25 9.34 9.47
N ALA A 147 6.63 8.24 8.83
CA ALA A 147 6.61 8.12 7.37
C ALA A 147 5.18 8.11 6.80
N ILE A 148 4.20 7.54 7.52
CA ILE A 148 2.77 7.65 7.17
C ILE A 148 2.30 9.11 7.30
N ALA A 149 2.63 9.81 8.41
CA ALA A 149 2.31 11.23 8.59
C ALA A 149 2.87 12.09 7.44
N ARG A 150 4.12 11.83 7.03
CA ARG A 150 4.74 12.49 5.88
C ARG A 150 4.00 12.18 4.57
N ALA A 151 3.59 10.93 4.37
CA ALA A 151 2.91 10.51 3.15
C ALA A 151 1.54 11.18 2.99
N ILE A 152 0.84 11.48 4.09
CA ILE A 152 -0.49 12.13 4.08
C ILE A 152 -0.43 13.66 4.20
N ALA A 153 0.75 14.26 4.33
CA ALA A 153 0.90 15.69 4.58
C ALA A 153 0.25 16.57 3.50
N LEU A 154 0.39 16.20 2.22
CA LEU A 154 -0.20 16.89 1.06
C LEU A 154 -1.67 16.55 0.80
N ASN A 155 -2.32 15.79 1.68
CA ASN A 155 -3.70 15.33 1.50
C ASN A 155 -3.89 14.54 0.18
N PRO A 156 -3.12 13.45 -0.02
CA PRO A 156 -3.10 12.72 -1.29
C PRO A 156 -4.43 12.01 -1.56
N GLN A 157 -4.72 11.76 -2.84
CA GLN A 157 -5.83 10.91 -3.28
C GLN A 157 -5.43 9.44 -3.38
N TYR A 158 -4.14 9.17 -3.52
CA TYR A 158 -3.57 7.84 -3.69
C TYR A 158 -2.46 7.62 -2.66
N LEU A 159 -2.52 6.52 -1.92
CA LEU A 159 -1.49 6.12 -0.97
C LEU A 159 -0.86 4.81 -1.39
N PHE A 160 0.45 4.78 -1.48
CA PHE A 160 1.21 3.57 -1.81
C PHE A 160 2.07 3.15 -0.64
N CYS A 161 1.99 1.87 -0.25
CA CYS A 161 2.77 1.31 0.84
C CYS A 161 3.53 0.07 0.35
N ASP A 162 4.85 0.14 0.37
CA ASP A 162 5.71 -0.98 0.00
C ASP A 162 6.22 -1.65 1.27
N GLU A 163 5.68 -2.84 1.60
CA GLU A 163 6.03 -3.65 2.78
C GLU A 163 5.96 -2.83 4.09
N PRO A 164 4.80 -2.22 4.45
CA PRO A 164 4.70 -1.30 5.58
C PRO A 164 5.13 -1.92 6.90
N ASN A 165 4.90 -3.22 7.08
CA ASN A 165 5.12 -3.96 8.33
C ASN A 165 6.51 -4.61 8.41
N SER A 166 7.36 -4.46 7.39
CA SER A 166 8.69 -5.07 7.37
C SER A 166 9.53 -4.62 8.56
N GLY A 167 10.05 -5.60 9.33
CA GLY A 167 10.91 -5.38 10.49
C GLY A 167 10.19 -5.03 11.79
N LEU A 168 8.85 -5.10 11.83
CA LEU A 168 8.05 -4.86 13.03
C LEU A 168 7.65 -6.18 13.70
N ASP A 169 7.39 -6.11 15.00
CA ASP A 169 6.75 -7.20 15.73
C ASP A 169 5.26 -7.34 15.33
N PRO A 170 4.62 -8.51 15.56
CA PRO A 170 3.25 -8.75 15.12
C PRO A 170 2.22 -7.76 15.66
N LYS A 171 2.37 -7.31 16.92
CA LYS A 171 1.44 -6.36 17.54
C LYS A 171 1.56 -4.98 16.90
N THR A 172 2.78 -4.51 16.69
CA THR A 172 3.04 -3.23 16.03
C THR A 172 2.60 -3.27 14.56
N SER A 173 2.75 -4.40 13.88
CA SER A 173 2.29 -4.60 12.49
C SER A 173 0.77 -4.40 12.36
N LEU A 174 -0.02 -4.98 13.27
CA LEU A 174 -1.47 -4.79 13.29
C LEU A 174 -1.86 -3.32 13.50
N LEU A 175 -1.17 -2.61 14.39
CA LEU A 175 -1.42 -1.18 14.62
C LEU A 175 -1.11 -0.32 13.38
N ILE A 176 -0.10 -0.69 12.60
CA ILE A 176 0.22 0.00 11.34
C ILE A 176 -0.84 -0.31 10.27
N ASP A 177 -1.29 -1.55 10.18
CA ASP A 177 -2.35 -1.95 9.26
C ASP A 177 -3.65 -1.18 9.55
N ASP A 178 -4.11 -1.19 10.82
CA ASP A 178 -5.31 -0.48 11.25
C ASP A 178 -5.19 1.02 10.97
N LEU A 179 -4.04 1.63 11.27
CA LEU A 179 -3.79 3.04 10.99
C LEU A 179 -3.89 3.37 9.48
N ILE A 180 -3.31 2.53 8.61
CA ILE A 180 -3.39 2.73 7.16
C ILE A 180 -4.83 2.57 6.68
N HIS A 181 -5.56 1.59 7.20
CA HIS A 181 -6.97 1.36 6.87
C HIS A 181 -7.84 2.54 7.30
N ASP A 182 -7.74 2.99 8.55
CA ASP A 182 -8.52 4.11 9.09
C ASP A 182 -8.31 5.39 8.28
N ILE A 183 -7.05 5.71 7.98
CA ILE A 183 -6.69 6.86 7.13
C ILE A 183 -7.26 6.69 5.71
N THR A 184 -7.20 5.48 5.14
CA THR A 184 -7.77 5.19 3.81
C THR A 184 -9.26 5.51 3.76
N VAL A 185 -10.02 5.03 4.73
CA VAL A 185 -11.48 5.23 4.82
C VAL A 185 -11.80 6.70 5.10
N GLU A 186 -11.14 7.31 6.08
CA GLU A 186 -11.38 8.70 6.51
C GLU A 186 -11.19 9.69 5.34
N TYR A 187 -10.10 9.52 4.57
CA TYR A 187 -9.77 10.42 3.45
C TYR A 187 -10.30 9.91 2.10
N ASN A 188 -11.03 8.79 2.07
CA ASN A 188 -11.53 8.15 0.85
C ASN A 188 -10.44 7.95 -0.21
N MET A 189 -9.24 7.53 0.22
CA MET A 189 -8.10 7.35 -0.67
C MET A 189 -8.14 6.01 -1.40
N THR A 190 -7.51 5.93 -2.58
CA THR A 190 -7.13 4.65 -3.17
C THR A 190 -5.79 4.23 -2.56
N THR A 191 -5.82 3.30 -1.62
CA THR A 191 -4.58 2.81 -0.99
C THR A 191 -4.14 1.50 -1.63
N VAL A 192 -2.87 1.43 -2.06
CA VAL A 192 -2.25 0.25 -2.66
C VAL A 192 -1.10 -0.21 -1.77
N ILE A 193 -1.22 -1.42 -1.22
CA ILE A 193 -0.26 -2.00 -0.30
C ILE A 193 0.37 -3.23 -0.96
N ASN A 194 1.70 -3.22 -1.12
CA ASN A 194 2.47 -4.41 -1.43
C ASN A 194 2.84 -5.11 -0.14
N THR A 195 2.44 -6.36 0.03
CA THR A 195 2.80 -7.15 1.21
C THR A 195 2.91 -8.64 0.91
N HIS A 196 3.65 -9.34 1.74
CA HIS A 196 3.67 -10.79 1.84
C HIS A 196 3.19 -11.28 3.21
N ASP A 197 2.75 -10.37 4.09
CA ASP A 197 2.23 -10.69 5.42
C ASP A 197 0.75 -11.10 5.32
N MET A 198 0.48 -12.34 5.71
CA MET A 198 -0.87 -12.90 5.68
C MET A 198 -1.79 -12.31 6.76
N ASN A 199 -1.22 -11.80 7.85
CA ASN A 199 -2.02 -11.10 8.87
C ASN A 199 -2.62 -9.82 8.27
N SER A 200 -1.82 -9.02 7.55
CA SER A 200 -2.31 -7.83 6.83
C SER A 200 -3.40 -8.20 5.82
N VAL A 201 -3.21 -9.31 5.07
CA VAL A 201 -4.20 -9.77 4.08
C VAL A 201 -5.55 -10.05 4.74
N MET A 202 -5.55 -10.74 5.88
CA MET A 202 -6.77 -11.12 6.60
C MET A 202 -7.36 -9.96 7.42
N ASN A 203 -6.53 -9.01 7.85
CA ASN A 203 -6.96 -7.85 8.63
C ASN A 203 -7.62 -6.79 7.73
N ILE A 204 -6.86 -6.24 6.77
CA ILE A 204 -7.25 -5.05 6.01
C ILE A 204 -7.46 -5.28 4.51
N GLY A 205 -7.42 -6.52 4.03
CA GLY A 205 -7.54 -6.84 2.59
C GLY A 205 -8.96 -6.71 2.06
N GLU A 206 -9.35 -5.56 1.50
CA GLU A 206 -10.67 -5.34 0.91
C GLU A 206 -10.72 -5.68 -0.59
N ASN A 207 -9.61 -5.46 -1.30
CA ASN A 207 -9.42 -5.87 -2.69
C ASN A 207 -7.99 -6.44 -2.80
N ILE A 208 -7.87 -7.74 -3.02
CA ILE A 208 -6.61 -8.47 -2.98
C ILE A 208 -6.28 -8.98 -4.37
N ILE A 209 -5.11 -8.62 -4.87
CA ILE A 209 -4.58 -9.03 -6.17
C ILE A 209 -3.38 -9.95 -5.93
N PHE A 210 -3.52 -11.23 -6.28
CA PHE A 210 -2.45 -12.21 -6.15
C PHE A 210 -1.64 -12.32 -7.43
N ILE A 211 -0.33 -12.04 -7.33
CA ILE A 211 0.62 -12.13 -8.43
C ILE A 211 1.55 -13.31 -8.23
N LYS A 212 1.61 -14.18 -9.24
CA LYS A 212 2.51 -15.31 -9.33
C LYS A 212 3.27 -15.28 -10.65
N GLU A 213 4.59 -15.30 -10.59
CA GLU A 213 5.48 -15.37 -11.79
C GLU A 213 5.16 -14.32 -12.85
N GLY A 214 4.79 -13.12 -12.41
CA GLY A 214 4.48 -11.98 -13.28
C GLY A 214 3.06 -11.98 -13.86
N VAL A 215 2.18 -12.89 -13.45
CA VAL A 215 0.79 -12.98 -13.88
C VAL A 215 -0.15 -12.71 -12.71
N LYS A 216 -1.29 -12.04 -12.97
CA LYS A 216 -2.38 -11.96 -12.00
C LYS A 216 -3.15 -13.28 -11.98
N GLU A 217 -2.89 -14.10 -10.98
CA GLU A 217 -3.51 -15.41 -10.81
C GLU A 217 -4.90 -15.36 -10.17
N TRP A 218 -5.16 -14.35 -9.35
CA TRP A 218 -6.42 -14.23 -8.63
C TRP A 218 -6.67 -12.79 -8.19
N GLN A 219 -7.95 -12.44 -8.01
CA GLN A 219 -8.40 -11.19 -7.40
C GLN A 219 -9.71 -11.43 -6.65
N GLY A 220 -9.87 -10.79 -5.49
CA GLY A 220 -11.07 -10.88 -4.65
C GLY A 220 -10.88 -10.22 -3.30
N THR A 221 -11.84 -10.44 -2.38
CA THR A 221 -11.79 -9.91 -1.01
C THR A 221 -11.20 -10.94 -0.04
N LYS A 222 -10.91 -10.52 1.20
CA LYS A 222 -10.42 -11.43 2.25
C LYS A 222 -11.39 -12.58 2.55
N GLU A 223 -12.69 -12.35 2.48
CA GLU A 223 -13.72 -13.39 2.64
C GLU A 223 -13.65 -14.41 1.49
N GLN A 224 -13.40 -13.93 0.28
CA GLN A 224 -13.25 -14.79 -0.90
C GLN A 224 -11.95 -15.59 -0.89
N VAL A 225 -10.90 -15.12 -0.20
CA VAL A 225 -9.66 -15.88 -0.01
C VAL A 225 -9.94 -17.21 0.70
N ILE A 226 -10.75 -17.19 1.77
CA ILE A 226 -11.07 -18.38 2.58
C ILE A 226 -11.82 -19.40 1.74
N THR A 227 -12.77 -18.96 0.92
CA THR A 227 -13.64 -19.83 0.10
C THR A 227 -13.05 -20.16 -1.28
N SER A 228 -11.90 -19.61 -1.61
CA SER A 228 -11.27 -19.81 -2.94
C SER A 228 -10.80 -21.23 -3.15
N ASN A 229 -11.07 -21.76 -4.34
CA ASN A 229 -10.53 -23.04 -4.83
C ASN A 229 -9.24 -22.85 -5.66
N ASN A 230 -8.71 -21.61 -5.78
CA ASN A 230 -7.46 -21.38 -6.50
C ASN A 230 -6.30 -22.05 -5.75
N LYS A 231 -5.73 -23.09 -6.34
CA LYS A 231 -4.66 -23.89 -5.73
C LYS A 231 -3.42 -23.02 -5.43
N ALA A 232 -3.01 -22.16 -6.36
CA ALA A 232 -1.81 -21.33 -6.19
C ALA A 232 -1.95 -20.33 -5.05
N LEU A 233 -3.14 -19.71 -4.91
CA LEU A 233 -3.48 -18.84 -3.79
C LEU A 233 -3.47 -19.60 -2.47
N ASN A 234 -4.10 -20.79 -2.43
CA ASN A 234 -4.16 -21.61 -1.24
C ASN A 234 -2.76 -22.09 -0.78
N ASP A 235 -1.91 -22.52 -1.71
CA ASP A 235 -0.54 -22.92 -1.44
C ASP A 235 0.33 -21.74 -0.97
N PHE A 236 -0.06 -20.52 -1.29
CA PHE A 236 0.63 -19.31 -0.85
C PHE A 236 0.15 -18.85 0.53
N ILE A 237 -1.15 -18.70 0.74
CA ILE A 237 -1.73 -18.13 1.96
C ILE A 237 -1.74 -19.15 3.10
N PHE A 238 -2.14 -20.39 2.81
CA PHE A 238 -2.27 -21.45 3.80
C PHE A 238 -1.09 -22.43 3.76
N ALA A 239 0.14 -21.88 3.64
CA ALA A 239 1.35 -22.68 3.56
C ALA A 239 1.66 -23.45 4.87
N SER A 240 1.24 -22.92 6.04
CA SER A 240 1.43 -23.57 7.34
C SER A 240 0.24 -24.48 7.71
N ASP A 241 0.51 -25.54 8.50
CA ASP A 241 -0.55 -26.44 8.97
C ASP A 241 -1.57 -25.73 9.86
N LEU A 242 -1.15 -24.73 10.63
CA LEU A 242 -2.05 -23.90 11.45
C LEU A 242 -3.02 -23.11 10.56
N ALA A 243 -2.50 -22.45 9.52
CA ALA A 243 -3.34 -21.70 8.59
C ALA A 243 -4.35 -22.58 7.85
N ARG A 244 -3.97 -23.82 7.49
CA ARG A 244 -4.89 -24.79 6.89
C ARG A 244 -6.02 -25.18 7.83
N LYS A 245 -5.71 -25.46 9.10
CA LYS A 245 -6.72 -25.77 10.12
C LYS A 245 -7.70 -24.60 10.34
N VAL A 246 -7.20 -23.36 10.38
CA VAL A 246 -8.06 -22.17 10.48
C VAL A 246 -9.02 -22.11 9.30
N LYS A 247 -8.53 -22.30 8.06
CA LYS A 247 -9.39 -22.35 6.87
C LYS A 247 -10.48 -23.40 6.96
N GLU A 248 -10.14 -24.61 7.38
CA GLU A 248 -11.10 -25.74 7.53
C GLU A 248 -12.22 -25.40 8.53
N VAL A 249 -11.87 -24.80 9.67
CA VAL A 249 -12.82 -24.38 10.70
C VAL A 249 -13.75 -23.29 10.18
N GLU A 250 -13.23 -22.26 9.52
CA GLU A 250 -14.01 -21.17 8.93
C GLU A 250 -14.97 -21.66 7.84
N MET A 251 -14.52 -22.60 6.99
CA MET A 251 -15.39 -23.20 5.97
C MET A 251 -16.54 -24.01 6.58
N GLN A 252 -16.32 -24.69 7.73
CA GLN A 252 -17.36 -25.44 8.44
C GLN A 252 -18.40 -24.49 9.06
N HIS A 253 -17.98 -23.39 9.69
CA HIS A 253 -18.88 -22.39 10.27
C HIS A 253 -19.70 -21.65 9.21
N GLY A 254 -19.08 -21.26 8.10
CA GLY A 254 -19.77 -20.61 6.98
C GLY A 254 -20.81 -21.51 6.30
N SER A 255 -20.60 -22.82 6.29
CA SER A 255 -21.57 -23.81 5.76
C SER A 255 -22.75 -24.06 6.72
N ALA A 256 -22.53 -23.96 8.03
CA ALA A 256 -23.58 -24.12 9.04
C ALA A 256 -24.56 -22.91 9.04
N SER A 257 -24.05 -21.70 8.89
CA SER A 257 -24.86 -20.46 8.83
C SER A 257 -25.77 -20.39 7.59
N ARG A 258 -25.33 -20.96 6.45
CA ARG A 258 -26.13 -21.01 5.20
C ARG A 258 -27.20 -22.10 5.19
N ARG A 259 -27.20 -23.03 6.15
CA ARG A 259 -28.25 -24.06 6.31
C ARG A 259 -29.33 -23.67 7.31
N ALA A 260 -29.17 -22.54 8.01
CA ALA A 260 -30.11 -22.05 9.02
C ALA A 260 -30.96 -20.87 8.54
N THR A 261 -30.81 -20.46 7.28
CA THR A 261 -31.66 -19.51 6.54
C THR A 261 -32.34 -20.20 5.39
#